data_515bd2f5d6230a8be453b371ddeeb914
#
_entry.id   515bd2f5d6230a8be453b371ddeeb914
#
_cell.length_a   1.000
_cell.length_b   1.000
_cell.length_c   1.000
_cell.angle_alpha   90.00
_cell.angle_beta   90.00
_cell.angle_gamma   90.00
#
_symmetry.space_group_name_H-M   'P 1'
#
loop_
_entity.id
_entity.type
_entity.pdbx_description
1 polymer ?
#
loop_
_entity_poly.entity_id
_entity_poly.type
_entity_poly.pdbx_seq_one_letter_code
_entity_poly.pdbx_strand_id
1 'polypeptide(L)'
;MLTVFRRHLRSCKHSPKGRNYRACGCPISVEGRLEGEMIRRSLDVRSWEAAQKIVRDWEAGGLSKVEIPTVEEAMERFIADLNSRGLSREHVRKAENLRDELVARFRSVRIDNVRADDLGRVKERWKVRPSTAIKRLERLRSFFNFCVDRDWILKNPARALKAPKEIVLVKKPYDIWELEKIDWAVPLFPIKGIYGEENRARIKAFISVLRWTGLRIRDVVTLSRSAVDQRYVTVRTHKNGKHVQLPVHPEMNDALLNLKSGDYFFWSGFGDPRSCVGDWQRTLRRLGEIAGVHVYAHRWRHTFATQLLSKGVPVSEVAAILGNSPRIVEKHYSQWISARQAALEASVKATWV
;
A
#
# COMPACT_ATOMS: atom_id res chain seq x y z
N MET A 1 41.75 17.31 14.67
CA MET A 1 42.29 16.02 14.15
C MET A 1 41.25 14.93 14.43
N LEU A 2 40.96 14.14 13.43
CA LEU A 2 39.97 13.05 13.49
C LEU A 2 40.66 11.70 13.69
N THR A 3 40.12 10.88 14.58
CA THR A 3 40.65 9.55 14.89
C THR A 3 39.69 8.47 14.40
N VAL A 4 40.20 7.55 13.60
CA VAL A 4 39.43 6.43 13.05
C VAL A 4 39.60 5.20 13.96
N PHE A 5 38.51 4.51 14.28
CA PHE A 5 38.51 3.33 15.14
C PHE A 5 37.44 2.31 14.78
N ARG A 6 37.63 1.05 15.21
CA ARG A 6 36.60 0.00 15.06
C ARG A 6 35.57 0.05 16.18
N ARG A 7 34.30 0.09 15.81
CA ARG A 7 33.21 -0.11 16.76
C ARG A 7 32.76 -1.56 16.72
N HIS A 8 33.31 -2.37 17.61
CA HIS A 8 32.98 -3.79 17.67
C HIS A 8 31.50 -4.03 17.95
N LEU A 9 30.88 -4.94 17.19
CA LEU A 9 29.54 -5.44 17.48
C LEU A 9 29.58 -6.33 18.73
N ARG A 10 28.47 -6.47 19.45
CA ARG A 10 28.37 -7.32 20.64
C ARG A 10 28.77 -8.79 20.36
N SER A 11 28.52 -9.27 19.15
CA SER A 11 28.87 -10.62 18.68
C SER A 11 30.32 -10.76 18.21
N CYS A 12 31.13 -9.70 18.24
CA CYS A 12 32.50 -9.75 17.73
C CYS A 12 33.47 -10.39 18.74
N LYS A 13 34.04 -11.52 18.38
CA LYS A 13 35.05 -12.22 19.19
C LYS A 13 36.31 -11.40 19.47
N HIS A 14 36.54 -10.32 18.74
CA HIS A 14 37.68 -9.43 18.89
C HIS A 14 37.39 -8.20 19.73
N SER A 15 36.17 -8.08 20.29
CA SER A 15 35.79 -6.95 21.16
C SER A 15 36.76 -6.69 22.31
N PRO A 16 37.32 -7.70 23.00
CA PRO A 16 38.29 -7.50 24.08
C PRO A 16 39.63 -6.88 23.64
N LYS A 17 39.96 -6.93 22.33
CA LYS A 17 41.19 -6.34 21.78
C LYS A 17 41.12 -4.83 21.61
N GLY A 18 40.00 -4.22 21.96
CA GLY A 18 39.80 -2.78 21.95
C GLY A 18 39.58 -2.18 20.56
N ARG A 19 39.25 -0.90 20.56
CA ARG A 19 38.81 -0.15 19.37
C ARG A 19 39.87 0.04 18.28
N ASN A 20 41.13 -0.14 18.60
CA ASN A 20 42.24 0.03 17.66
C ASN A 20 42.56 -1.25 16.88
N TYR A 21 41.92 -2.39 17.21
CA TYR A 21 42.13 -3.66 16.49
C TYR A 21 41.52 -3.62 15.10
N ARG A 22 42.39 -3.79 14.06
CA ARG A 22 42.00 -3.59 12.65
C ARG A 22 41.51 -4.86 11.93
N ALA A 23 41.93 -6.03 12.38
CA ALA A 23 41.68 -7.29 11.66
C ALA A 23 40.31 -7.93 12.03
N CYS A 24 39.23 -7.15 11.96
CA CYS A 24 37.85 -7.67 12.03
C CYS A 24 36.94 -6.94 11.05
N GLY A 25 35.78 -7.53 10.72
CA GLY A 25 34.80 -6.99 9.80
C GLY A 25 33.80 -5.99 10.42
N CYS A 26 34.04 -5.50 11.64
CA CYS A 26 33.13 -4.55 12.29
C CYS A 26 33.16 -3.18 11.61
N PRO A 27 32.05 -2.38 11.71
CA PRO A 27 32.01 -1.03 11.18
C PRO A 27 33.12 -0.14 11.75
N ILE A 28 33.60 0.78 10.92
CA ILE A 28 34.61 1.77 11.31
C ILE A 28 33.87 3.07 11.64
N SER A 29 34.28 3.70 12.73
CA SER A 29 33.78 4.99 13.22
C SER A 29 34.92 6.00 13.28
N VAL A 30 34.56 7.27 13.29
CA VAL A 30 35.47 8.39 13.47
C VAL A 30 35.04 9.22 14.68
N GLU A 31 36.01 9.73 15.43
CA GLU A 31 35.78 10.74 16.48
C GLU A 31 36.91 11.76 16.50
N GLY A 32 36.61 12.99 16.91
CA GLY A 32 37.56 14.08 17.02
C GLY A 32 36.94 15.44 16.77
N ARG A 33 37.75 16.45 16.67
CA ARG A 33 37.31 17.81 16.33
C ARG A 33 37.75 18.17 14.91
N LEU A 34 36.82 18.71 14.11
CA LEU A 34 37.07 19.29 12.79
C LEU A 34 36.36 20.65 12.77
N GLU A 35 37.07 21.69 12.38
CA GLU A 35 36.54 23.08 12.35
C GLU A 35 35.85 23.52 13.65
N GLY A 36 36.35 23.06 14.80
CA GLY A 36 35.80 23.39 16.12
C GLY A 36 34.63 22.51 16.59
N GLU A 37 34.03 21.74 15.72
CA GLU A 37 32.91 20.82 16.03
C GLU A 37 33.40 19.43 16.43
N MET A 38 32.75 18.81 17.43
CA MET A 38 33.02 17.45 17.85
C MET A 38 32.26 16.48 16.93
N ILE A 39 33.00 15.70 16.19
CA ILE A 39 32.46 14.66 15.29
C ILE A 39 32.61 13.32 15.98
N ARG A 40 31.51 12.54 16.02
CA ARG A 40 31.50 11.14 16.41
C ARG A 40 30.43 10.38 15.66
N ARG A 41 30.83 9.69 14.58
CA ARG A 41 29.86 8.94 13.75
C ARG A 41 30.49 7.70 13.11
N SER A 42 29.63 6.77 12.66
CA SER A 42 30.03 5.65 11.79
C SER A 42 30.37 6.18 10.40
N LEU A 43 31.39 5.59 9.77
CA LEU A 43 31.72 5.86 8.37
C LEU A 43 31.00 4.87 7.42
N ASP A 44 30.28 3.90 7.96
CA ASP A 44 29.56 2.83 7.27
C ASP A 44 30.42 2.01 6.27
N VAL A 45 31.74 2.09 6.43
CA VAL A 45 32.72 1.30 5.69
C VAL A 45 33.39 0.27 6.57
N ARG A 46 33.89 -0.79 5.95
CA ARG A 46 34.64 -1.86 6.64
C ARG A 46 36.12 -1.88 6.27
N SER A 47 36.49 -1.25 5.15
CA SER A 47 37.88 -1.05 4.74
C SER A 47 38.50 0.10 5.49
N TRP A 48 39.67 -0.14 6.09
CA TRP A 48 40.43 0.89 6.80
C TRP A 48 40.94 1.98 5.87
N GLU A 49 41.34 1.59 4.68
CA GLU A 49 41.81 2.49 3.63
C GLU A 49 40.68 3.45 3.15
N ALA A 50 39.50 2.89 2.92
CA ALA A 50 38.33 3.70 2.59
C ALA A 50 37.97 4.69 3.72
N ALA A 51 38.04 4.25 4.98
CA ALA A 51 37.80 5.12 6.11
C ALA A 51 38.82 6.26 6.21
N GLN A 52 40.10 5.96 6.00
CA GLN A 52 41.16 6.97 6.01
C GLN A 52 41.05 7.95 4.82
N LYS A 53 40.60 7.47 3.66
CA LYS A 53 40.33 8.35 2.50
C LYS A 53 39.21 9.34 2.86
N ILE A 54 38.10 8.87 3.38
CA ILE A 54 36.97 9.73 3.81
C ILE A 54 37.42 10.78 4.81
N VAL A 55 38.23 10.39 5.80
CA VAL A 55 38.72 11.34 6.81
C VAL A 55 39.68 12.37 6.22
N ARG A 56 40.57 11.96 5.32
CA ARG A 56 41.46 12.91 4.60
C ARG A 56 40.67 13.89 3.76
N ASP A 57 39.65 13.40 3.05
CA ASP A 57 38.79 14.27 2.23
C ASP A 57 38.06 15.31 3.11
N TRP A 58 37.64 14.94 4.33
CA TRP A 58 37.04 15.86 5.29
C TRP A 58 38.06 16.87 5.88
N GLU A 59 39.28 16.41 6.17
CA GLU A 59 40.33 17.29 6.72
C GLU A 59 40.89 18.25 5.66
N ALA A 60 40.85 17.86 4.38
CA ALA A 60 41.34 18.68 3.26
C ALA A 60 40.30 19.69 2.74
N GLY A 61 39.03 19.30 2.73
CA GLY A 61 37.93 20.07 2.13
C GLY A 61 36.92 20.67 3.12
N GLY A 62 37.12 20.42 4.43
CA GLY A 62 36.10 20.61 5.44
C GLY A 62 35.01 19.54 5.33
N LEU A 63 34.17 19.42 6.33
CA LEU A 63 32.89 18.77 6.16
C LEU A 63 32.13 19.60 5.14
N SER A 64 31.85 19.03 3.97
CA SER A 64 30.85 19.62 3.10
C SER A 64 29.64 19.89 3.99
N LYS A 65 29.39 21.15 4.35
CA LYS A 65 28.23 21.53 5.16
C LYS A 65 27.03 21.18 4.34
N VAL A 66 26.48 19.96 4.58
CA VAL A 66 25.19 19.62 4.03
C VAL A 66 24.25 20.68 4.56
N GLU A 67 23.84 21.59 3.68
CA GLU A 67 22.89 22.62 4.02
C GLU A 67 21.61 21.95 4.51
N ILE A 68 21.37 22.04 5.83
CA ILE A 68 20.24 21.37 6.44
C ILE A 68 19.00 22.19 6.19
N PRO A 69 18.07 21.68 5.36
CA PRO A 69 16.90 22.42 4.96
C PRO A 69 15.91 22.63 6.10
N THR A 70 15.01 23.58 5.92
CA THR A 70 13.79 23.68 6.71
C THR A 70 12.84 22.51 6.42
N VAL A 71 11.82 22.34 7.28
CA VAL A 71 10.79 21.31 7.05
C VAL A 71 10.06 21.53 5.71
N GLU A 72 9.79 22.79 5.34
CA GLU A 72 9.14 23.13 4.07
C GLU A 72 10.02 22.70 2.87
N GLU A 73 11.27 23.11 2.83
CA GLU A 73 12.21 22.76 1.75
C GLU A 73 12.46 21.23 1.67
N ALA A 74 12.58 20.59 2.83
CA ALA A 74 12.76 19.14 2.89
C ALA A 74 11.54 18.38 2.31
N MET A 75 10.32 18.85 2.61
CA MET A 75 9.09 18.28 2.07
C MET A 75 8.95 18.52 0.57
N GLU A 76 9.33 19.69 0.07
CA GLU A 76 9.33 19.97 -1.37
C GLU A 76 10.29 19.05 -2.13
N ARG A 77 11.51 18.88 -1.61
CA ARG A 77 12.50 17.94 -2.17
C ARG A 77 12.03 16.48 -2.11
N PHE A 78 11.33 16.08 -1.04
CA PHE A 78 10.72 14.77 -0.94
C PHE A 78 9.63 14.54 -1.97
N ILE A 79 8.73 15.52 -2.18
CA ILE A 79 7.67 15.44 -3.18
C ILE A 79 8.26 15.41 -4.60
N ALA A 80 9.30 16.20 -4.87
CA ALA A 80 10.02 16.16 -6.14
C ALA A 80 10.64 14.76 -6.42
N ASP A 81 11.23 14.11 -5.40
CA ASP A 81 11.74 12.74 -5.50
C ASP A 81 10.62 11.73 -5.82
N LEU A 82 9.46 11.84 -5.15
CA LEU A 82 8.32 10.97 -5.44
C LEU A 82 7.84 11.12 -6.89
N ASN A 83 7.80 12.35 -7.41
CA ASN A 83 7.43 12.65 -8.79
C ASN A 83 8.45 12.10 -9.79
N SER A 84 9.75 12.30 -9.55
CA SER A 84 10.84 11.83 -10.43
C SER A 84 10.86 10.29 -10.55
N ARG A 85 10.42 9.60 -9.50
CA ARG A 85 10.27 8.13 -9.47
C ARG A 85 9.00 7.63 -10.15
N GLY A 86 8.18 8.51 -10.73
CA GLY A 86 6.96 8.14 -11.44
C GLY A 86 5.86 7.54 -10.55
N LEU A 87 5.84 7.89 -9.26
CA LEU A 87 4.80 7.38 -8.37
C LEU A 87 3.42 7.94 -8.73
N SER A 88 2.38 7.18 -8.41
CA SER A 88 1.01 7.57 -8.77
C SER A 88 0.63 8.93 -8.16
N ARG A 89 -0.14 9.75 -8.90
CA ARG A 89 -0.65 11.04 -8.44
C ARG A 89 -1.32 10.98 -7.05
N GLU A 90 -2.00 9.87 -6.75
CA GLU A 90 -2.63 9.66 -5.44
C GLU A 90 -1.58 9.49 -4.32
N HIS A 91 -0.43 8.88 -4.62
CA HIS A 91 0.67 8.74 -3.66
C HIS A 91 1.28 10.11 -3.37
N VAL A 92 1.56 10.88 -4.42
CA VAL A 92 2.09 12.25 -4.32
C VAL A 92 1.13 13.15 -3.53
N ARG A 93 -0.17 13.15 -3.87
CA ARG A 93 -1.19 13.93 -3.14
C ARG A 93 -1.22 13.64 -1.64
N LYS A 94 -0.98 12.38 -1.25
CA LYS A 94 -0.90 12.02 0.17
C LYS A 94 0.37 12.54 0.85
N ALA A 95 1.45 12.74 0.11
CA ALA A 95 2.65 13.40 0.60
C ALA A 95 2.44 14.92 0.70
N GLU A 96 1.75 15.52 -0.27
CA GLU A 96 1.33 16.93 -0.22
C GLU A 96 0.46 17.22 1.01
N ASN A 97 -0.53 16.37 1.32
CA ASN A 97 -1.33 16.51 2.53
C ASN A 97 -0.48 16.42 3.82
N LEU A 98 0.57 15.58 3.82
CA LEU A 98 1.52 15.51 4.93
C LEU A 98 2.37 16.77 5.01
N ARG A 99 2.83 17.30 3.86
CA ARG A 99 3.54 18.60 3.79
C ARG A 99 2.71 19.69 4.44
N ASP A 100 1.46 19.85 4.03
CA ASP A 100 0.58 20.90 4.53
C ASP A 100 0.39 20.80 6.05
N GLU A 101 0.29 19.57 6.57
CA GLU A 101 0.19 19.31 8.01
C GLU A 101 1.47 19.68 8.77
N LEU A 102 2.66 19.36 8.23
CA LEU A 102 3.95 19.66 8.86
C LEU A 102 4.33 21.14 8.72
N VAL A 103 4.14 21.72 7.54
CA VAL A 103 4.46 23.12 7.25
C VAL A 103 3.60 24.06 8.10
N ALA A 104 2.34 23.74 8.33
CA ALA A 104 1.49 24.53 9.23
C ALA A 104 2.05 24.71 10.66
N ARG A 105 3.05 23.90 11.05
CA ARG A 105 3.63 23.94 12.40
C ARG A 105 5.11 24.20 12.46
N PHE A 106 5.83 23.73 11.45
CA PHE A 106 7.29 23.67 11.46
C PHE A 106 7.92 24.36 10.26
N ARG A 107 7.19 25.19 9.52
CA ARG A 107 7.59 25.78 8.24
C ARG A 107 9.08 26.13 8.17
N SER A 108 9.52 27.04 9.05
CA SER A 108 10.88 27.58 9.08
C SER A 108 11.82 26.83 10.03
N VAL A 109 11.33 25.76 10.66
CA VAL A 109 12.14 24.95 11.56
C VAL A 109 13.08 24.08 10.72
N ARG A 110 14.36 24.09 11.05
CA ARG A 110 15.33 23.16 10.43
C ARG A 110 14.95 21.73 10.75
N ILE A 111 15.08 20.84 9.76
CA ILE A 111 14.63 19.44 9.88
C ILE A 111 15.35 18.67 11.00
N ASP A 112 16.60 19.03 11.32
CA ASP A 112 17.39 18.44 12.41
C ASP A 112 16.91 18.83 13.81
N ASN A 113 16.11 19.88 13.93
CA ASN A 113 15.51 20.35 15.18
C ASN A 113 14.16 19.69 15.51
N VAL A 114 13.55 18.95 14.57
CA VAL A 114 12.27 18.28 14.78
C VAL A 114 12.47 17.05 15.67
N ARG A 115 11.81 17.04 16.83
CA ARG A 115 11.91 15.97 17.82
C ARG A 115 10.72 15.00 17.76
N ALA A 116 10.89 13.81 18.33
CA ALA A 116 9.83 12.81 18.42
C ALA A 116 8.58 13.34 19.16
N ASP A 117 8.76 14.15 20.20
CA ASP A 117 7.66 14.74 20.98
C ASP A 117 6.83 15.71 20.15
N ASP A 118 7.47 16.50 19.27
CA ASP A 118 6.77 17.40 18.35
C ASP A 118 5.87 16.62 17.39
N LEU A 119 6.40 15.54 16.85
CA LEU A 119 5.64 14.63 15.98
C LEU A 119 4.56 13.85 16.74
N GLY A 120 4.78 13.58 18.03
CA GLY A 120 3.78 13.03 18.96
C GLY A 120 2.55 13.94 19.03
N ARG A 121 2.75 15.24 19.24
CA ARG A 121 1.67 16.26 19.26
C ARG A 121 0.94 16.38 17.91
N VAL A 122 1.64 16.19 16.78
CA VAL A 122 1.00 16.11 15.44
C VAL A 122 0.10 14.89 15.38
N LYS A 123 0.58 13.72 15.80
CA LYS A 123 -0.17 12.46 15.78
C LYS A 123 -1.40 12.50 16.69
N GLU A 124 -1.35 13.10 17.86
CA GLU A 124 -2.47 13.22 18.82
C GLU A 124 -3.68 13.93 18.21
N ARG A 125 -3.45 14.83 17.26
CA ARG A 125 -4.52 15.55 16.56
C ARG A 125 -5.18 14.74 15.43
N TRP A 126 -4.69 13.54 15.12
CA TRP A 126 -5.27 12.70 14.08
C TRP A 126 -6.59 12.09 14.52
N LYS A 127 -7.69 12.79 14.30
CA LYS A 127 -9.05 12.28 14.51
C LYS A 127 -9.47 11.35 13.36
N VAL A 128 -8.79 10.22 13.20
CA VAL A 128 -9.02 9.27 12.10
C VAL A 128 -9.03 7.83 12.61
N ARG A 129 -9.57 6.92 11.80
CA ARG A 129 -9.55 5.47 12.11
C ARG A 129 -8.12 4.95 12.27
N PRO A 130 -7.87 3.93 13.13
CA PRO A 130 -6.54 3.36 13.36
C PRO A 130 -5.79 3.00 12.08
N SER A 131 -6.44 2.36 11.11
CA SER A 131 -5.85 2.01 9.81
C SER A 131 -5.35 3.23 9.02
N THR A 132 -6.06 4.37 9.11
CA THR A 132 -5.65 5.62 8.47
C THR A 132 -4.47 6.24 9.22
N ALA A 133 -4.49 6.21 10.56
CA ALA A 133 -3.39 6.70 11.39
C ALA A 133 -2.10 5.91 11.15
N ILE A 134 -2.19 4.58 11.02
CA ILE A 134 -1.04 3.72 10.66
C ILE A 134 -0.43 4.18 9.33
N LYS A 135 -1.25 4.37 8.28
CA LYS A 135 -0.78 4.80 6.96
C LYS A 135 -0.21 6.23 6.96
N ARG A 136 -0.71 7.12 7.82
CA ARG A 136 -0.12 8.45 8.01
C ARG A 136 1.25 8.34 8.67
N LEU A 137 1.37 7.50 9.70
CA LEU A 137 2.63 7.26 10.40
C LEU A 137 3.68 6.63 9.48
N GLU A 138 3.29 5.70 8.61
CA GLU A 138 4.19 5.10 7.61
C GLU A 138 4.73 6.17 6.65
N ARG A 139 3.90 7.11 6.17
CA ARG A 139 4.35 8.22 5.32
C ARG A 139 5.27 9.17 6.06
N LEU A 140 4.94 9.50 7.30
CA LEU A 140 5.79 10.33 8.15
C LEU A 140 7.17 9.68 8.31
N ARG A 141 7.21 8.38 8.58
CA ARG A 141 8.47 7.62 8.65
C ARG A 141 9.22 7.60 7.33
N SER A 142 8.51 7.48 6.21
CA SER A 142 9.12 7.51 4.87
C SER A 142 9.78 8.85 4.60
N PHE A 143 9.13 9.97 4.93
CA PHE A 143 9.70 11.31 4.81
C PHE A 143 10.98 11.47 5.64
N PHE A 144 10.93 11.10 6.92
CA PHE A 144 12.13 11.23 7.76
C PHE A 144 13.24 10.21 7.42
N ASN A 145 12.93 9.06 6.82
CA ASN A 145 13.95 8.20 6.24
C ASN A 145 14.63 8.87 5.04
N PHE A 146 13.86 9.53 4.16
CA PHE A 146 14.42 10.33 3.07
C PHE A 146 15.36 11.43 3.58
N CYS A 147 15.06 12.06 4.72
CA CYS A 147 15.96 13.04 5.33
C CYS A 147 17.23 12.40 5.89
N VAL A 148 17.14 11.18 6.45
CA VAL A 148 18.30 10.39 6.89
C VAL A 148 19.18 9.99 5.72
N ASP A 149 18.58 9.53 4.62
CA ASP A 149 19.28 9.09 3.41
C ASP A 149 20.05 10.24 2.71
N ARG A 150 19.76 11.49 3.07
CA ARG A 150 20.43 12.72 2.61
C ARG A 150 21.36 13.36 3.64
N ASP A 151 21.62 12.66 4.73
CA ASP A 151 22.48 13.13 5.83
C ASP A 151 22.00 14.44 6.50
N TRP A 152 20.73 14.83 6.30
CA TRP A 152 20.17 16.02 6.98
C TRP A 152 19.89 15.77 8.46
N ILE A 153 19.61 14.52 8.83
CA ILE A 153 19.39 14.07 10.21
C ILE A 153 20.04 12.71 10.43
N LEU A 154 20.56 12.49 11.63
CA LEU A 154 21.22 11.22 11.97
C LEU A 154 20.25 10.07 12.23
N LYS A 155 19.04 10.36 12.69
CA LYS A 155 18.03 9.35 13.08
C LYS A 155 16.64 9.87 12.75
N ASN A 156 15.80 8.96 12.29
CA ASN A 156 14.40 9.25 12.02
C ASN A 156 13.59 9.39 13.33
N PRO A 157 13.13 10.60 13.70
CA PRO A 157 12.40 10.84 14.94
C PRO A 157 11.01 10.17 14.94
N ALA A 158 10.41 9.93 13.77
CA ALA A 158 9.11 9.28 13.65
C ALA A 158 9.14 7.76 13.96
N ARG A 159 10.33 7.14 14.08
CA ARG A 159 10.45 5.74 14.52
C ARG A 159 10.06 5.53 15.98
N ALA A 160 10.24 6.53 16.83
CA ALA A 160 9.84 6.48 18.24
C ALA A 160 8.31 6.43 18.42
N LEU A 161 7.55 6.90 17.44
CA LEU A 161 6.09 6.91 17.52
C LEU A 161 5.52 5.51 17.36
N LYS A 162 4.70 5.07 18.33
CA LYS A 162 4.00 3.79 18.26
C LYS A 162 2.76 3.90 17.38
N ALA A 163 2.53 2.89 16.53
CA ALA A 163 1.29 2.77 15.77
C ALA A 163 0.11 2.43 16.70
N PRO A 164 -1.10 2.93 16.42
CA PRO A 164 -2.28 2.50 17.17
C PRO A 164 -2.57 1.02 16.91
N LYS A 165 -3.19 0.35 17.86
CA LYS A 165 -3.69 -1.02 17.67
C LYS A 165 -4.84 -0.99 16.66
N GLU A 166 -4.78 -1.83 15.66
CA GLU A 166 -5.85 -2.02 14.70
C GLU A 166 -6.53 -3.36 14.95
N ILE A 167 -7.84 -3.33 15.14
CA ILE A 167 -8.66 -4.53 15.13
C ILE A 167 -9.03 -4.79 13.67
N VAL A 168 -8.42 -5.80 13.07
CA VAL A 168 -8.74 -6.21 11.69
C VAL A 168 -10.06 -6.97 11.73
N LEU A 169 -11.15 -6.30 11.38
CA LEU A 169 -12.43 -6.98 11.20
C LEU A 169 -12.36 -7.88 9.96
N VAL A 170 -12.71 -9.14 10.16
CA VAL A 170 -12.84 -10.10 9.07
C VAL A 170 -13.97 -9.65 8.15
N LYS A 171 -13.63 -9.40 6.90
CA LYS A 171 -14.61 -9.04 5.87
C LYS A 171 -15.28 -10.30 5.37
N LYS A 172 -16.56 -10.49 5.74
CA LYS A 172 -17.36 -11.62 5.29
C LYS A 172 -17.67 -11.52 3.77
N PRO A 173 -17.62 -12.65 3.04
CA PRO A 173 -18.16 -12.72 1.68
C PRO A 173 -19.67 -12.44 1.69
N TYR A 174 -20.28 -12.26 0.53
CA TYR A 174 -21.73 -12.33 0.42
C TYR A 174 -22.15 -13.80 0.62
N ASP A 175 -23.19 -13.99 1.42
CA ASP A 175 -23.89 -15.29 1.48
C ASP A 175 -24.93 -15.41 0.35
N ILE A 176 -25.53 -16.57 0.22
CA ILE A 176 -26.50 -16.85 -0.85
C ILE A 176 -27.71 -15.91 -0.74
N TRP A 177 -28.20 -15.68 0.48
CA TRP A 177 -29.32 -14.78 0.75
C TRP A 177 -29.06 -13.34 0.34
N GLU A 178 -27.86 -12.85 0.61
CA GLU A 178 -27.47 -11.51 0.25
C GLU A 178 -27.36 -11.37 -1.30
N LEU A 179 -26.84 -12.39 -1.98
CA LEU A 179 -26.75 -12.42 -3.43
C LEU A 179 -28.15 -12.40 -4.07
N GLU A 180 -29.09 -13.23 -3.61
CA GLU A 180 -30.47 -13.25 -4.06
C GLU A 180 -31.18 -11.90 -3.88
N LYS A 181 -30.98 -11.26 -2.71
CA LYS A 181 -31.54 -9.92 -2.46
C LYS A 181 -30.96 -8.84 -3.39
N ILE A 182 -29.66 -8.94 -3.70
CA ILE A 182 -29.02 -8.02 -4.62
C ILE A 182 -29.58 -8.23 -6.03
N ASP A 183 -29.70 -9.47 -6.50
CA ASP A 183 -30.26 -9.79 -7.80
C ASP A 183 -31.72 -9.35 -7.93
N TRP A 184 -32.53 -9.55 -6.87
CA TRP A 184 -33.91 -9.07 -6.78
C TRP A 184 -34.02 -7.53 -6.80
N ALA A 185 -33.06 -6.82 -6.26
CA ALA A 185 -33.06 -5.36 -6.19
C ALA A 185 -32.76 -4.68 -7.56
N VAL A 186 -32.09 -5.39 -8.48
CA VAL A 186 -31.71 -4.81 -9.77
C VAL A 186 -32.91 -4.31 -10.59
N PRO A 187 -33.98 -5.09 -10.80
CA PRO A 187 -35.18 -4.61 -11.53
C PRO A 187 -35.92 -3.49 -10.80
N LEU A 188 -35.73 -3.34 -9.49
CA LEU A 188 -36.34 -2.25 -8.70
C LEU A 188 -35.52 -0.96 -8.73
N PHE A 189 -34.33 -0.99 -9.32
CA PHE A 189 -33.48 0.21 -9.39
C PHE A 189 -34.19 1.30 -10.22
N PRO A 190 -34.22 2.56 -9.76
CA PRO A 190 -34.95 3.64 -10.44
C PRO A 190 -34.49 3.90 -11.85
N ILE A 191 -35.44 4.05 -12.78
CA ILE A 191 -35.25 4.38 -14.18
C ILE A 191 -35.11 5.89 -14.34
N LYS A 192 -34.04 6.48 -13.78
CA LYS A 192 -33.77 7.92 -13.89
C LYS A 192 -32.35 8.16 -14.38
N GLY A 193 -32.16 9.26 -15.10
CA GLY A 193 -30.86 9.68 -15.62
C GLY A 193 -30.66 9.40 -17.10
N ILE A 194 -29.47 9.71 -17.59
CA ILE A 194 -29.12 9.66 -19.02
C ILE A 194 -29.22 8.26 -19.66
N TYR A 195 -29.20 7.19 -18.86
CA TYR A 195 -29.27 5.82 -19.34
C TYR A 195 -30.68 5.20 -19.27
N GLY A 196 -31.65 5.86 -18.59
CA GLY A 196 -33.00 5.37 -18.50
C GLY A 196 -33.13 3.89 -18.11
N GLU A 197 -33.87 3.12 -18.88
CA GLU A 197 -34.07 1.68 -18.68
C GLU A 197 -32.79 0.85 -18.82
N GLU A 198 -31.86 1.27 -19.68
CA GLU A 198 -30.58 0.61 -19.87
C GLU A 198 -29.73 0.59 -18.59
N ASN A 199 -30.02 1.48 -17.66
CA ASN A 199 -29.26 1.53 -16.41
C ASN A 199 -29.38 0.22 -15.61
N ARG A 200 -30.55 -0.43 -15.63
CA ARG A 200 -30.75 -1.75 -14.98
C ARG A 200 -29.92 -2.84 -15.63
N ALA A 201 -29.91 -2.88 -16.96
CA ALA A 201 -29.09 -3.83 -17.71
C ALA A 201 -27.59 -3.60 -17.44
N ARG A 202 -27.16 -2.33 -17.40
CA ARG A 202 -25.77 -1.97 -17.05
C ARG A 202 -25.39 -2.37 -15.63
N ILE A 203 -26.29 -2.17 -14.66
CA ILE A 203 -26.06 -2.58 -13.27
C ILE A 203 -25.95 -4.11 -13.19
N LYS A 204 -26.84 -4.85 -13.83
CA LYS A 204 -26.80 -6.31 -13.90
C LYS A 204 -25.46 -6.79 -14.47
N ALA A 205 -25.06 -6.25 -15.59
CA ALA A 205 -23.79 -6.60 -16.23
C ALA A 205 -22.58 -6.24 -15.33
N PHE A 206 -22.60 -5.08 -14.67
CA PHE A 206 -21.53 -4.65 -13.78
C PHE A 206 -21.34 -5.59 -12.57
N ILE A 207 -22.43 -5.96 -11.89
CA ILE A 207 -22.37 -6.90 -10.77
C ILE A 207 -22.00 -8.32 -11.23
N SER A 208 -22.46 -8.78 -12.42
CA SER A 208 -22.05 -10.06 -12.98
C SER A 208 -20.56 -10.11 -13.24
N VAL A 209 -19.96 -9.05 -13.83
CA VAL A 209 -18.49 -8.99 -13.99
C VAL A 209 -17.79 -9.03 -12.64
N LEU A 210 -18.22 -8.24 -11.64
CA LEU A 210 -17.64 -8.27 -10.30
C LEU A 210 -17.74 -9.67 -9.68
N ARG A 211 -18.88 -10.35 -9.81
CA ARG A 211 -19.19 -11.67 -9.24
C ARG A 211 -18.29 -12.75 -9.82
N TRP A 212 -18.19 -12.83 -11.14
CA TRP A 212 -17.57 -13.94 -11.84
C TRP A 212 -16.09 -13.77 -12.16
N THR A 213 -15.55 -12.55 -11.94
CA THR A 213 -14.12 -12.27 -12.18
C THR A 213 -13.37 -11.86 -10.93
N GLY A 214 -14.05 -11.35 -9.92
CA GLY A 214 -13.40 -10.76 -8.74
C GLY A 214 -12.47 -9.58 -9.07
N LEU A 215 -12.58 -8.96 -10.24
CA LEU A 215 -11.77 -7.80 -10.65
C LEU A 215 -11.98 -6.60 -9.71
N ARG A 216 -10.99 -5.72 -9.63
CA ARG A 216 -11.15 -4.46 -8.88
C ARG A 216 -12.08 -3.52 -9.62
N ILE A 217 -12.84 -2.71 -8.89
CA ILE A 217 -13.82 -1.79 -9.47
C ILE A 217 -13.25 -0.93 -10.61
N ARG A 218 -12.01 -0.47 -10.50
CA ARG A 218 -11.37 0.32 -11.56
C ARG A 218 -11.13 -0.52 -12.82
N ASP A 219 -10.69 -1.77 -12.64
CA ASP A 219 -10.43 -2.68 -13.75
C ASP A 219 -11.75 -3.04 -14.47
N VAL A 220 -12.88 -3.16 -13.71
CA VAL A 220 -14.21 -3.37 -14.29
C VAL A 220 -14.70 -2.11 -15.02
N VAL A 221 -14.58 -0.93 -14.40
CA VAL A 221 -15.01 0.34 -15.02
C VAL A 221 -14.31 0.57 -16.36
N THR A 222 -13.02 0.27 -16.44
CA THR A 222 -12.21 0.45 -17.65
C THR A 222 -12.10 -0.83 -18.50
N LEU A 223 -13.03 -1.78 -18.34
CA LEU A 223 -13.06 -3.00 -19.13
C LEU A 223 -13.46 -2.65 -20.57
N SER A 224 -12.51 -2.79 -21.50
CA SER A 224 -12.77 -2.62 -22.92
C SER A 224 -13.50 -3.82 -23.49
N ARG A 225 -14.28 -3.62 -24.56
CA ARG A 225 -14.95 -4.71 -25.26
C ARG A 225 -13.94 -5.66 -25.90
N SER A 226 -12.84 -5.14 -26.39
CA SER A 226 -11.75 -5.95 -26.95
C SER A 226 -11.04 -6.85 -25.93
N ALA A 227 -11.21 -6.58 -24.64
CA ALA A 227 -10.67 -7.40 -23.56
C ALA A 227 -11.53 -8.64 -23.22
N VAL A 228 -12.70 -8.75 -23.83
CA VAL A 228 -13.66 -9.85 -23.61
C VAL A 228 -13.94 -10.53 -24.95
N ASP A 229 -13.57 -11.78 -25.05
CA ASP A 229 -13.97 -12.66 -26.14
C ASP A 229 -15.00 -13.69 -25.65
N GLN A 230 -15.40 -14.65 -26.53
CA GLN A 230 -16.35 -15.68 -26.13
C GLN A 230 -15.86 -16.63 -25.03
N ARG A 231 -14.55 -16.71 -24.78
CA ARG A 231 -13.94 -17.68 -23.89
C ARG A 231 -13.31 -17.01 -22.67
N TYR A 232 -12.71 -15.83 -22.84
CA TYR A 232 -11.88 -15.21 -21.82
C TYR A 232 -12.11 -13.72 -21.65
N VAL A 233 -11.90 -13.26 -20.41
CA VAL A 233 -11.68 -11.86 -20.06
C VAL A 233 -10.19 -11.68 -19.79
N THR A 234 -9.51 -10.85 -20.56
CA THR A 234 -8.07 -10.59 -20.42
C THR A 234 -7.85 -9.14 -20.01
N VAL A 235 -7.34 -8.93 -18.80
CA VAL A 235 -7.17 -7.58 -18.23
C VAL A 235 -5.76 -7.39 -17.72
N ARG A 236 -5.15 -6.24 -18.03
CA ARG A 236 -3.97 -5.76 -17.35
C ARG A 236 -4.38 -4.91 -16.15
N THR A 237 -4.18 -5.42 -14.92
CA THR A 237 -4.66 -4.77 -13.71
C THR A 237 -3.98 -3.42 -13.47
N HIS A 238 -4.76 -2.37 -13.21
CA HIS A 238 -4.25 -1.01 -12.97
C HIS A 238 -3.30 -0.89 -11.78
N LYS A 239 -3.53 -1.67 -10.72
CA LYS A 239 -2.76 -1.52 -9.48
C LYS A 239 -1.34 -2.06 -9.58
N ASN A 240 -1.14 -3.18 -10.26
CA ASN A 240 0.11 -3.92 -10.24
C ASN A 240 0.64 -4.22 -11.65
N GLY A 241 -0.07 -3.81 -12.71
CA GLY A 241 0.27 -4.09 -14.10
C GLY A 241 0.24 -5.57 -14.49
N LYS A 242 -0.30 -6.45 -13.64
CA LYS A 242 -0.34 -7.90 -13.89
C LYS A 242 -1.41 -8.23 -14.92
N HIS A 243 -1.07 -9.13 -15.84
CA HIS A 243 -2.04 -9.74 -16.74
C HIS A 243 -2.86 -10.79 -15.99
N VAL A 244 -4.16 -10.74 -16.14
CA VAL A 244 -5.12 -11.68 -15.57
C VAL A 244 -6.01 -12.14 -16.73
N GLN A 245 -6.15 -13.44 -16.90
CA GLN A 245 -7.05 -14.06 -17.87
C GLN A 245 -8.01 -14.98 -17.11
N LEU A 246 -9.30 -14.81 -17.37
CA LEU A 246 -10.37 -15.50 -16.66
C LEU A 246 -11.38 -16.05 -17.66
N PRO A 247 -11.95 -17.23 -17.45
CA PRO A 247 -13.03 -17.72 -18.30
C PRO A 247 -14.28 -16.83 -18.18
N VAL A 248 -14.96 -16.65 -19.29
CA VAL A 248 -16.23 -15.92 -19.33
C VAL A 248 -17.34 -16.83 -18.80
N HIS A 249 -18.04 -16.39 -17.76
CA HIS A 249 -19.22 -17.08 -17.25
C HIS A 249 -20.43 -16.80 -18.17
N PRO A 250 -21.29 -17.78 -18.50
CA PRO A 250 -22.45 -17.59 -19.42
C PRO A 250 -23.34 -16.41 -18.99
N GLU A 251 -23.74 -16.33 -17.74
CA GLU A 251 -24.54 -15.21 -17.21
C GLU A 251 -23.90 -13.84 -17.44
N MET A 252 -22.57 -13.76 -17.26
CA MET A 252 -21.82 -12.53 -17.50
C MET A 252 -21.78 -12.19 -19.00
N ASN A 253 -21.56 -13.18 -19.85
CA ASN A 253 -21.57 -12.99 -21.29
C ASN A 253 -22.92 -12.43 -21.79
N ASP A 254 -24.02 -13.06 -21.39
CA ASP A 254 -25.37 -12.64 -21.77
C ASP A 254 -25.68 -11.22 -21.31
N ALA A 255 -25.25 -10.87 -20.07
CA ALA A 255 -25.44 -9.53 -19.54
C ALA A 255 -24.60 -8.47 -20.29
N LEU A 256 -23.39 -8.82 -20.75
CA LEU A 256 -22.53 -7.91 -21.52
C LEU A 256 -22.98 -7.71 -22.95
N LEU A 257 -23.49 -8.77 -23.60
CA LEU A 257 -24.00 -8.72 -24.97
C LEU A 257 -25.23 -7.79 -25.09
N ASN A 258 -26.02 -7.67 -24.06
CA ASN A 258 -27.19 -6.79 -24.00
C ASN A 258 -26.86 -5.29 -23.80
N LEU A 259 -25.57 -4.92 -23.69
CA LEU A 259 -25.17 -3.52 -23.55
C LEU A 259 -24.91 -2.86 -24.90
N LYS A 260 -25.31 -1.58 -25.04
CA LYS A 260 -25.05 -0.78 -26.24
C LYS A 260 -23.56 -0.74 -26.61
N SER A 261 -23.29 -0.52 -27.89
CA SER A 261 -21.95 -0.41 -28.47
C SER A 261 -21.14 0.74 -27.89
N GLY A 262 -19.81 0.62 -27.93
CA GLY A 262 -18.81 1.57 -27.43
C GLY A 262 -17.51 0.83 -27.16
N ASP A 263 -16.40 1.53 -26.92
CA ASP A 263 -15.09 0.91 -26.67
C ASP A 263 -15.02 0.21 -25.31
N TYR A 264 -15.79 0.72 -24.34
CA TYR A 264 -15.86 0.21 -22.97
C TYR A 264 -17.29 -0.17 -22.61
N PHE A 265 -17.44 -1.15 -21.71
CA PHE A 265 -18.76 -1.55 -21.22
C PHE A 265 -19.35 -0.55 -20.21
N PHE A 266 -18.53 0.05 -19.35
CA PHE A 266 -18.99 0.78 -18.18
C PHE A 266 -18.45 2.22 -18.07
N TRP A 267 -17.63 2.65 -19.00
CA TRP A 267 -17.05 3.98 -19.09
C TRP A 267 -17.20 4.53 -20.51
N SER A 268 -17.33 5.84 -20.64
CA SER A 268 -17.44 6.50 -21.95
C SER A 268 -16.14 6.56 -22.75
N GLY A 269 -15.01 6.25 -22.13
CA GLY A 269 -13.68 6.47 -22.72
C GLY A 269 -13.12 7.88 -22.50
N PHE A 270 -13.94 8.81 -22.03
CA PHE A 270 -13.56 10.22 -21.84
C PHE A 270 -13.46 10.59 -20.35
N GLY A 271 -12.59 11.56 -20.05
CA GLY A 271 -12.37 12.06 -18.69
C GLY A 271 -11.60 11.09 -17.78
N ASP A 272 -11.50 11.44 -16.49
CA ASP A 272 -10.78 10.61 -15.51
C ASP A 272 -11.66 9.39 -15.13
N PRO A 273 -11.19 8.16 -15.35
CA PRO A 273 -11.90 6.95 -14.91
C PRO A 273 -12.26 6.93 -13.41
N ARG A 274 -11.55 7.71 -12.59
CA ARG A 274 -11.83 7.80 -11.13
C ARG A 274 -13.21 8.39 -10.85
N SER A 275 -13.64 9.35 -11.65
CA SER A 275 -14.99 9.93 -11.52
C SER A 275 -16.04 8.85 -11.75
N CYS A 276 -15.89 8.08 -12.82
CA CYS A 276 -16.76 6.96 -13.15
C CYS A 276 -16.72 5.86 -12.07
N VAL A 277 -15.56 5.57 -11.48
CA VAL A 277 -15.45 4.67 -10.30
C VAL A 277 -16.28 5.20 -9.14
N GLY A 278 -16.26 6.52 -8.88
CA GLY A 278 -17.08 7.16 -7.86
C GLY A 278 -18.58 7.01 -8.13
N ASP A 279 -19.00 7.16 -9.39
CA ASP A 279 -20.38 6.96 -9.81
C ASP A 279 -20.84 5.52 -9.59
N TRP A 280 -20.05 4.54 -10.00
CA TRP A 280 -20.36 3.14 -9.75
C TRP A 280 -20.38 2.77 -8.26
N GLN A 281 -19.53 3.37 -7.44
CA GLN A 281 -19.59 3.19 -5.98
C GLN A 281 -20.90 3.73 -5.40
N ARG A 282 -21.40 4.87 -5.89
CA ARG A 282 -22.70 5.43 -5.51
C ARG A 282 -23.85 4.54 -5.97
N THR A 283 -23.78 4.04 -7.20
CA THR A 283 -24.77 3.10 -7.77
C THR A 283 -24.85 1.82 -6.95
N LEU A 284 -23.71 1.20 -6.61
CA LEU A 284 -23.67 0.00 -5.77
C LEU A 284 -24.22 0.25 -4.37
N ARG A 285 -23.94 1.40 -3.77
CA ARG A 285 -24.50 1.78 -2.47
C ARG A 285 -26.00 1.86 -2.53
N ARG A 286 -26.54 2.56 -3.55
CA ARG A 286 -28.01 2.70 -3.75
C ARG A 286 -28.67 1.35 -4.02
N LEU A 287 -28.04 0.47 -4.80
CA LEU A 287 -28.51 -0.90 -4.99
C LEU A 287 -28.58 -1.64 -3.65
N GLY A 288 -27.57 -1.45 -2.81
CA GLY A 288 -27.52 -2.02 -1.46
C GLY A 288 -28.62 -1.52 -0.54
N GLU A 289 -28.99 -0.23 -0.63
CA GLU A 289 -30.11 0.36 0.11
C GLU A 289 -31.44 -0.31 -0.29
N ILE A 290 -31.66 -0.55 -1.58
CA ILE A 290 -32.85 -1.24 -2.09
C ILE A 290 -32.86 -2.72 -1.63
N ALA A 291 -31.71 -3.39 -1.71
CA ALA A 291 -31.56 -4.80 -1.34
C ALA A 291 -31.57 -5.05 0.19
N GLY A 292 -31.43 -4.01 1.02
CA GLY A 292 -31.18 -4.15 2.45
C GLY A 292 -29.84 -4.85 2.77
N VAL A 293 -28.84 -4.71 1.88
CA VAL A 293 -27.53 -5.38 1.97
C VAL A 293 -26.42 -4.35 1.76
N HIS A 294 -25.34 -4.42 2.52
CA HIS A 294 -24.20 -3.53 2.29
C HIS A 294 -23.40 -3.94 1.04
N VAL A 295 -23.70 -3.31 -0.12
CA VAL A 295 -23.12 -3.62 -1.42
C VAL A 295 -21.94 -2.70 -1.75
N TYR A 296 -20.76 -3.30 -2.02
CA TYR A 296 -19.58 -2.61 -2.51
C TYR A 296 -18.66 -3.55 -3.30
N ALA A 297 -17.99 -3.02 -4.31
CA ALA A 297 -17.23 -3.82 -5.29
C ALA A 297 -16.19 -4.76 -4.66
N HIS A 298 -15.49 -4.32 -3.61
CA HIS A 298 -14.44 -5.15 -3.02
C HIS A 298 -14.98 -6.38 -2.26
N ARG A 299 -16.25 -6.35 -1.81
CA ARG A 299 -16.90 -7.51 -1.20
C ARG A 299 -17.17 -8.62 -2.22
N TRP A 300 -17.51 -8.28 -3.47
CA TRP A 300 -17.61 -9.23 -4.58
C TRP A 300 -16.30 -9.99 -4.79
N ARG A 301 -15.19 -9.26 -4.77
CA ARG A 301 -13.87 -9.87 -4.85
C ARG A 301 -13.55 -10.79 -3.67
N HIS A 302 -14.00 -10.43 -2.46
CA HIS A 302 -13.89 -11.32 -1.29
C HIS A 302 -14.72 -12.58 -1.51
N THR A 303 -15.95 -12.46 -1.99
CA THR A 303 -16.84 -13.58 -2.28
C THR A 303 -16.22 -14.52 -3.31
N PHE A 304 -15.74 -14.00 -4.43
CA PHE A 304 -15.09 -14.78 -5.46
C PHE A 304 -13.85 -15.52 -4.96
N ALA A 305 -12.97 -14.83 -4.24
CA ALA A 305 -11.78 -15.46 -3.65
C ALA A 305 -12.14 -16.58 -2.65
N THR A 306 -13.10 -16.31 -1.80
CA THR A 306 -13.57 -17.29 -0.80
C THR A 306 -14.20 -18.51 -1.44
N GLN A 307 -15.01 -18.34 -2.48
CA GLN A 307 -15.62 -19.45 -3.23
C GLN A 307 -14.56 -20.35 -3.88
N LEU A 308 -13.51 -19.79 -4.47
CA LEU A 308 -12.41 -20.57 -5.03
C LEU A 308 -11.67 -21.36 -3.94
N LEU A 309 -11.31 -20.71 -2.84
CA LEU A 309 -10.60 -21.34 -1.74
C LEU A 309 -11.42 -22.43 -1.05
N SER A 310 -12.73 -22.22 -0.87
CA SER A 310 -13.62 -23.22 -0.29
C SER A 310 -13.83 -24.44 -1.18
N LYS A 311 -13.63 -24.30 -2.50
CA LYS A 311 -13.59 -25.39 -3.47
C LYS A 311 -12.22 -26.07 -3.61
N GLY A 312 -11.25 -25.69 -2.80
CA GLY A 312 -9.91 -26.28 -2.74
C GLY A 312 -8.92 -25.75 -3.78
N VAL A 313 -9.25 -24.66 -4.49
CA VAL A 313 -8.29 -24.04 -5.41
C VAL A 313 -7.07 -23.55 -4.63
N PRO A 314 -5.84 -23.89 -5.05
CA PRO A 314 -4.63 -23.51 -4.35
C PRO A 314 -4.48 -21.98 -4.18
N VAL A 315 -3.94 -21.55 -3.05
CA VAL A 315 -3.73 -20.12 -2.74
C VAL A 315 -2.91 -19.39 -3.81
N SER A 316 -1.90 -20.06 -4.37
CA SER A 316 -1.08 -19.51 -5.46
C SER A 316 -1.89 -19.23 -6.72
N GLU A 317 -2.81 -20.10 -7.09
CA GLU A 317 -3.68 -19.94 -8.24
C GLU A 317 -4.71 -18.84 -8.01
N VAL A 318 -5.37 -18.83 -6.84
CA VAL A 318 -6.28 -17.73 -6.46
C VAL A 318 -5.54 -16.39 -6.46
N ALA A 319 -4.28 -16.36 -6.02
CA ALA A 319 -3.47 -15.16 -6.06
C ALA A 319 -3.15 -14.70 -7.50
N ALA A 320 -2.84 -15.63 -8.39
CA ALA A 320 -2.62 -15.35 -9.82
C ALA A 320 -3.90 -14.81 -10.47
N ILE A 321 -5.03 -15.51 -10.29
CA ILE A 321 -6.36 -15.12 -10.77
C ILE A 321 -6.74 -13.69 -10.32
N LEU A 322 -6.47 -13.36 -9.07
CA LEU A 322 -6.76 -12.04 -8.52
C LEU A 322 -5.70 -10.98 -8.85
N GLY A 323 -4.58 -11.32 -9.47
CA GLY A 323 -3.46 -10.40 -9.64
C GLY A 323 -2.90 -9.91 -8.29
N ASN A 324 -2.87 -10.77 -7.27
CA ASN A 324 -2.30 -10.52 -5.95
C ASN A 324 -0.99 -11.30 -5.75
N SER A 325 -0.45 -11.28 -4.54
CA SER A 325 0.57 -12.23 -4.09
C SER A 325 -0.06 -13.29 -3.18
N PRO A 326 0.49 -14.53 -3.10
CA PRO A 326 0.00 -15.57 -2.19
C PRO A 326 -0.11 -15.08 -0.74
N ARG A 327 0.91 -14.37 -0.25
CA ARG A 327 0.93 -13.77 1.10
C ARG A 327 -0.28 -12.86 1.38
N ILE A 328 -0.76 -12.13 0.37
CA ILE A 328 -1.95 -11.26 0.52
C ILE A 328 -3.22 -12.11 0.60
N VAL A 329 -3.31 -13.18 -0.20
CA VAL A 329 -4.46 -14.10 -0.16
C VAL A 329 -4.50 -14.81 1.19
N GLU A 330 -3.39 -15.37 1.65
CA GLU A 330 -3.29 -16.00 2.97
C GLU A 330 -3.69 -15.05 4.10
N LYS A 331 -3.14 -13.82 4.11
CA LYS A 331 -3.45 -12.83 5.14
C LYS A 331 -4.95 -12.52 5.26
N HIS A 332 -5.67 -12.49 4.14
CA HIS A 332 -7.06 -12.04 4.11
C HIS A 332 -8.09 -13.18 4.07
N TYR A 333 -7.68 -14.38 3.63
CA TYR A 333 -8.60 -15.47 3.33
C TYR A 333 -8.21 -16.81 3.96
N SER A 334 -7.17 -16.88 4.80
CA SER A 334 -6.67 -18.15 5.37
C SER A 334 -7.74 -18.97 6.09
N GLN A 335 -8.72 -18.33 6.70
CA GLN A 335 -9.84 -18.99 7.38
C GLN A 335 -10.81 -19.72 6.44
N TRP A 336 -10.72 -19.45 5.12
CA TRP A 336 -11.58 -20.06 4.11
C TRP A 336 -10.87 -21.17 3.31
N ILE A 337 -9.66 -21.55 3.71
CA ILE A 337 -8.90 -22.64 3.08
C ILE A 337 -9.40 -23.95 3.70
N SER A 338 -10.23 -24.67 2.97
CA SER A 338 -10.87 -25.91 3.46
C SER A 338 -9.86 -26.96 3.93
N ALA A 339 -8.76 -27.13 3.20
CA ALA A 339 -7.68 -28.06 3.60
C ALA A 339 -7.07 -27.69 4.96
N ARG A 340 -6.91 -26.41 5.25
CA ARG A 340 -6.41 -25.93 6.55
C ARG A 340 -7.43 -26.20 7.65
N GLN A 341 -8.71 -25.95 7.41
CA GLN A 341 -9.77 -26.21 8.39
C GLN A 341 -9.86 -27.71 8.70
N ALA A 342 -9.84 -28.57 7.70
CA ALA A 342 -9.82 -30.02 7.87
C ALA A 342 -8.60 -30.50 8.67
N ALA A 343 -7.42 -29.95 8.41
CA ALA A 343 -6.22 -30.27 9.17
C ALA A 343 -6.32 -29.83 10.64
N LEU A 344 -6.87 -28.64 10.91
CA LEU A 344 -7.10 -28.14 12.27
C LEU A 344 -8.11 -29.03 13.01
N GLU A 345 -9.21 -29.41 12.36
CA GLU A 345 -10.21 -30.33 12.95
C GLU A 345 -9.63 -31.71 13.26
N ALA A 346 -8.83 -32.26 12.32
CA ALA A 346 -8.14 -33.53 12.56
C ALA A 346 -7.18 -33.45 13.75
N SER A 347 -6.42 -32.36 13.86
CA SER A 347 -5.51 -32.12 14.99
C SER A 347 -6.25 -32.03 16.33
N VAL A 348 -7.39 -31.32 16.35
CA VAL A 348 -8.22 -31.23 17.56
C VAL A 348 -8.84 -32.60 17.92
N LYS A 349 -9.40 -33.32 16.94
CA LYS A 349 -9.98 -34.63 17.15
C LYS A 349 -8.94 -35.64 17.69
N ALA A 350 -7.70 -35.55 17.27
CA ALA A 350 -6.61 -36.38 17.77
C ALA A 350 -6.30 -36.16 19.27
N THR A 351 -6.75 -35.07 19.87
CA THR A 351 -6.61 -34.80 21.32
C THR A 351 -7.76 -35.32 22.15
N TRP A 352 -8.79 -35.91 21.55
CA TRP A 352 -9.97 -36.43 22.23
C TRP A 352 -9.80 -37.90 22.68
N VAL A 353 -8.59 -38.44 22.58
CA VAL A 353 -8.26 -39.83 22.98
C VAL A 353 -7.87 -39.87 24.45
#